data_549abc1d9be8d01da938caf3cd4fa77c
#
_entry.id   549abc1d9be8d01da938caf3cd4fa77c
#
_cell.length_a   1.000
_cell.length_b   1.000
_cell.length_c   1.000
_cell.angle_alpha   90.00
_cell.angle_beta   90.00
_cell.angle_gamma   90.00
#
_symmetry.space_group_name_H-M   'P 1'
#
loop_
_entity.id
_entity.type
_entity.pdbx_description
1 polymer ?
#
loop_
_entity_poly.entity_id
_entity_poly.type
_entity_poly.pdbx_seq_one_letter_code
_entity_poly.pdbx_strand_id
1 'polypeptide(L)'
;MIQMAEQDAATALPEAWRRTELARHPDRPYPMDFIEALFTDFGEIHGDRNFGDDPAMTCGMAKFHGRPVMVIGNLKGRTLKERVTRKFGQPEPEGYRKALRAMKIAEKFGHPVFTFLDLAGANPGVGAEERGQGEAIARNLLEMSRLRVPTIATVTGEGGSGGALALAVADRVLMLENAIYTVISPEGCASIMWKDASKKQQAAAALRYTAFSAKDLGCVDDVLTEPEGGTHLDPAAAMAMVDEKLRYHLAQIDATPIDQLLEQRYTKFRNIAQFYTTTVQTD
;
A
#
# COMPACT_ATOMS: atom_id res chain seq x y z
N MET A 1 7.99 27.74 21.17
CA MET A 1 7.52 27.03 19.95
C MET A 1 8.66 26.37 19.17
N ILE A 2 9.74 27.06 18.81
CA ILE A 2 10.87 26.45 18.07
C ILE A 2 11.57 25.36 18.88
N GLN A 3 11.84 25.56 20.17
CA GLN A 3 12.47 24.55 21.04
C GLN A 3 11.59 23.30 21.29
N MET A 4 10.26 23.45 21.36
CA MET A 4 9.35 22.29 21.44
C MET A 4 9.34 21.49 20.14
N ALA A 5 9.37 22.17 18.99
CA ALA A 5 9.43 21.51 17.68
C ALA A 5 10.77 20.76 17.47
N GLU A 6 11.88 21.28 18.00
CA GLU A 6 13.18 20.59 17.97
C GLU A 6 13.24 19.39 18.91
N GLN A 7 12.61 19.46 20.09
CA GLN A 7 12.52 18.35 21.03
C GLN A 7 11.59 17.25 20.51
N ASP A 8 10.45 17.60 19.91
CA ASP A 8 9.55 16.65 19.24
C ASP A 8 10.21 15.98 18.04
N ALA A 9 11.01 16.71 17.26
CA ALA A 9 11.79 16.15 16.16
C ALA A 9 12.87 15.16 16.64
N ALA A 10 13.55 15.46 17.75
CA ALA A 10 14.59 14.59 18.30
C ALA A 10 14.04 13.28 18.87
N THR A 11 12.80 13.28 19.40
CA THR A 11 12.09 12.08 19.87
C THR A 11 11.45 11.30 18.73
N ALA A 12 11.03 11.96 17.65
CA ALA A 12 10.43 11.32 16.48
C ALA A 12 11.43 10.52 15.62
N LEU A 13 12.69 10.88 15.64
CA LEU A 13 13.77 10.21 14.89
C LEU A 13 13.88 8.71 15.18
N PRO A 14 14.01 8.27 16.45
CA PRO A 14 14.08 6.86 16.79
C PRO A 14 12.80 6.10 16.41
N GLU A 15 11.63 6.71 16.58
CA GLU A 15 10.34 6.05 16.37
C GLU A 15 10.06 5.78 14.89
N ALA A 16 10.25 6.74 14.00
CA ALA A 16 10.05 6.56 12.57
C ALA A 16 10.97 5.50 11.99
N TRP A 17 12.23 5.46 12.45
CA TRP A 17 13.18 4.45 12.02
C TRP A 17 12.86 3.07 12.60
N ARG A 18 12.49 2.96 13.87
CA ARG A 18 12.03 1.72 14.49
C ARG A 18 10.87 1.08 13.70
N ARG A 19 9.89 1.87 13.30
CA ARG A 19 8.77 1.39 12.46
C ARG A 19 9.24 0.92 11.10
N THR A 20 10.23 1.58 10.50
CA THR A 20 10.85 1.11 9.25
C THR A 20 11.49 -0.27 9.41
N GLU A 21 12.22 -0.47 10.48
CA GLU A 21 12.85 -1.77 10.78
C GLU A 21 11.80 -2.86 11.00
N LEU A 22 10.70 -2.56 11.68
CA LEU A 22 9.57 -3.47 11.86
C LEU A 22 8.84 -3.75 10.55
N ALA A 23 8.62 -2.75 9.68
CA ALA A 23 8.04 -2.94 8.36
C ALA A 23 8.86 -3.89 7.48
N ARG A 24 10.18 -3.88 7.66
CA ARG A 24 11.17 -4.68 6.91
C ARG A 24 11.58 -5.96 7.61
N HIS A 25 10.98 -6.26 8.78
CA HIS A 25 11.38 -7.43 9.56
C HIS A 25 11.21 -8.72 8.73
N PRO A 26 12.23 -9.61 8.64
CA PRO A 26 12.19 -10.77 7.76
C PRO A 26 11.07 -11.76 8.09
N ASP A 27 10.66 -11.83 9.36
CA ASP A 27 9.59 -12.70 9.82
C ASP A 27 8.22 -12.00 9.83
N ARG A 28 8.13 -10.75 9.37
CA ARG A 28 6.84 -10.06 9.21
C ARG A 28 5.97 -10.82 8.21
N PRO A 29 4.68 -11.01 8.49
CA PRO A 29 3.76 -11.59 7.52
C PRO A 29 3.73 -10.79 6.22
N TYR A 30 3.87 -11.49 5.10
CA TYR A 30 3.78 -10.93 3.75
C TYR A 30 2.34 -10.94 3.24
N PRO A 31 2.00 -10.22 2.17
CA PRO A 31 0.66 -10.22 1.61
C PRO A 31 0.07 -11.61 1.36
N MET A 32 0.87 -12.59 0.94
CA MET A 32 0.37 -13.96 0.72
C MET A 32 -0.07 -14.64 2.03
N ASP A 33 0.62 -14.39 3.14
CA ASP A 33 0.22 -14.95 4.44
C ASP A 33 -1.15 -14.41 4.87
N PHE A 34 -1.44 -13.12 4.61
CA PHE A 34 -2.77 -12.54 4.83
C PHE A 34 -3.83 -13.14 3.88
N ILE A 35 -3.47 -13.33 2.60
CA ILE A 35 -4.38 -13.93 1.63
C ILE A 35 -4.76 -15.34 2.03
N GLU A 36 -3.79 -16.19 2.39
CA GLU A 36 -4.01 -17.57 2.82
C GLU A 36 -4.79 -17.67 4.14
N ALA A 37 -4.59 -16.74 5.06
CA ALA A 37 -5.26 -16.75 6.37
C ALA A 37 -6.70 -16.23 6.32
N LEU A 38 -6.98 -15.23 5.48
CA LEU A 38 -8.25 -14.47 5.51
C LEU A 38 -9.24 -14.90 4.43
N PHE A 39 -8.77 -15.53 3.36
CA PHE A 39 -9.60 -15.87 2.20
C PHE A 39 -9.59 -17.39 1.95
N THR A 40 -10.72 -17.90 1.47
CA THR A 40 -10.83 -19.30 1.04
C THR A 40 -10.98 -19.39 -0.48
N ASP A 41 -10.74 -20.58 -1.03
CA ASP A 41 -10.91 -20.88 -2.45
C ASP A 41 -10.14 -19.91 -3.38
N PHE A 42 -8.93 -19.49 -2.97
CA PHE A 42 -8.09 -18.62 -3.79
C PHE A 42 -7.65 -19.32 -5.07
N GLY A 43 -8.09 -18.81 -6.20
CA GLY A 43 -7.70 -19.26 -7.53
C GLY A 43 -6.91 -18.17 -8.25
N GLU A 44 -5.57 -18.34 -8.36
CA GLU A 44 -4.70 -17.37 -8.97
C GLU A 44 -4.94 -17.24 -10.49
N ILE A 45 -4.90 -16.01 -10.99
CA ILE A 45 -4.93 -15.68 -12.41
C ILE A 45 -3.55 -15.21 -12.86
N HIS A 46 -3.08 -15.71 -14.00
CA HIS A 46 -1.75 -15.46 -14.53
C HIS A 46 -1.76 -14.63 -15.81
N GLY A 47 -0.68 -13.85 -15.99
CA GLY A 47 -0.39 -13.11 -17.20
C GLY A 47 -1.21 -11.85 -17.42
N ASP A 48 -0.62 -10.89 -18.08
CA ASP A 48 -1.20 -9.58 -18.39
C ASP A 48 -1.98 -9.54 -19.70
N ARG A 49 -1.96 -10.62 -20.49
CA ARG A 49 -2.52 -10.73 -21.86
C ARG A 49 -1.85 -9.83 -22.90
N ASN A 50 -0.64 -9.37 -22.60
CA ASN A 50 0.14 -8.52 -23.48
C ASN A 50 1.57 -9.05 -23.67
N PHE A 51 2.35 -9.13 -22.60
CA PHE A 51 3.76 -9.51 -22.64
C PHE A 51 4.04 -10.81 -21.87
N GLY A 52 3.58 -10.92 -20.61
CA GLY A 52 3.92 -12.06 -19.79
C GLY A 52 3.23 -12.10 -18.44
N ASP A 53 3.79 -12.87 -17.53
CA ASP A 53 3.39 -12.90 -16.12
C ASP A 53 4.47 -12.30 -15.25
N ASP A 54 4.06 -11.71 -14.11
CA ASP A 54 4.96 -11.17 -13.11
C ASP A 54 4.79 -11.95 -11.80
N PRO A 55 5.83 -12.69 -11.36
CA PRO A 55 5.79 -13.44 -10.11
C PRO A 55 5.87 -12.56 -8.85
N ALA A 56 6.15 -11.26 -8.98
CA ALA A 56 6.11 -10.29 -7.88
C ALA A 56 4.69 -9.79 -7.55
N MET A 57 3.69 -10.16 -8.36
CA MET A 57 2.29 -9.79 -8.17
C MET A 57 1.42 -11.03 -8.23
N THR A 58 0.61 -11.30 -7.19
CA THR A 58 -0.46 -12.30 -7.25
C THR A 58 -1.81 -11.62 -7.36
N CYS A 59 -2.70 -12.20 -8.15
CA CYS A 59 -4.08 -11.75 -8.31
C CYS A 59 -4.97 -12.98 -8.44
N GLY A 60 -6.10 -13.01 -7.79
CA GLY A 60 -7.00 -14.16 -7.89
C GLY A 60 -8.39 -13.91 -7.34
N MET A 61 -9.32 -14.74 -7.80
CA MET A 61 -10.63 -14.85 -7.18
C MET A 61 -10.52 -15.65 -5.90
N ALA A 62 -11.25 -15.22 -4.87
CA ALA A 62 -11.31 -15.88 -3.59
C ALA A 62 -12.69 -15.70 -2.95
N LYS A 63 -12.88 -16.24 -1.75
CA LYS A 63 -14.03 -15.94 -0.92
C LYS A 63 -13.59 -15.28 0.39
N PHE A 64 -14.23 -14.18 0.74
CA PHE A 64 -14.12 -13.53 2.04
C PHE A 64 -15.41 -13.73 2.80
N HIS A 65 -15.39 -14.54 3.88
CA HIS A 65 -16.59 -14.96 4.62
C HIS A 65 -17.71 -15.49 3.70
N GLY A 66 -17.35 -16.35 2.74
CA GLY A 66 -18.28 -16.96 1.78
C GLY A 66 -18.66 -16.07 0.59
N ARG A 67 -18.34 -14.78 0.60
CA ARG A 67 -18.61 -13.85 -0.50
C ARG A 67 -17.49 -13.87 -1.54
N PRO A 68 -17.79 -14.03 -2.83
CA PRO A 68 -16.79 -13.91 -3.89
C PRO A 68 -16.16 -12.51 -3.91
N VAL A 69 -14.83 -12.46 -4.01
CA VAL A 69 -14.02 -11.24 -4.02
C VAL A 69 -12.82 -11.40 -4.96
N MET A 70 -12.22 -10.30 -5.37
CA MET A 70 -10.91 -10.29 -6.02
C MET A 70 -9.85 -9.87 -5.01
N VAL A 71 -8.74 -10.61 -4.98
CA VAL A 71 -7.60 -10.32 -4.09
C VAL A 71 -6.35 -10.11 -4.92
N ILE A 72 -5.58 -9.09 -4.57
CA ILE A 72 -4.34 -8.70 -5.23
C ILE A 72 -3.28 -8.48 -4.15
N GLY A 73 -2.07 -8.98 -4.34
CA GLY A 73 -0.98 -8.81 -3.39
C GLY A 73 0.41 -8.78 -4.02
N ASN A 74 1.32 -8.06 -3.39
CA ASN A 74 2.73 -8.08 -3.76
C ASN A 74 3.44 -9.27 -3.10
N LEU A 75 4.36 -9.88 -3.81
CA LEU A 75 5.11 -11.04 -3.35
C LEU A 75 6.61 -10.76 -3.31
N LYS A 76 7.19 -10.67 -2.10
CA LYS A 76 8.64 -10.45 -1.91
C LYS A 76 9.46 -11.74 -2.02
N GLY A 77 8.95 -12.85 -1.51
CA GLY A 77 9.68 -14.10 -1.35
C GLY A 77 10.50 -14.18 -0.05
N ARG A 78 10.61 -15.37 0.53
CA ARG A 78 11.33 -15.61 1.80
C ARG A 78 12.77 -16.06 1.54
N THR A 79 12.97 -16.98 0.62
CA THR A 79 14.29 -17.47 0.22
C THR A 79 14.96 -16.52 -0.78
N LEU A 80 16.30 -16.54 -0.86
CA LEU A 80 17.03 -15.74 -1.86
C LEU A 80 16.58 -16.05 -3.28
N LYS A 81 16.35 -17.34 -3.61
CA LYS A 81 15.85 -17.77 -4.92
C LYS A 81 14.49 -17.14 -5.23
N GLU A 82 13.55 -17.17 -4.30
CA GLU A 82 12.24 -16.56 -4.46
C GLU A 82 12.36 -15.03 -4.60
N ARG A 83 13.18 -14.38 -3.78
CA ARG A 83 13.41 -12.93 -3.85
C ARG A 83 13.93 -12.52 -5.23
N VAL A 84 14.91 -13.23 -5.78
CA VAL A 84 15.43 -12.96 -7.12
C VAL A 84 14.35 -13.18 -8.18
N THR A 85 13.60 -14.30 -8.12
CA THR A 85 12.51 -14.59 -9.05
C THR A 85 11.42 -13.52 -9.02
N ARG A 86 11.09 -13.03 -7.81
CA ARG A 86 10.06 -11.99 -7.57
C ARG A 86 10.62 -10.57 -7.58
N LYS A 87 11.82 -10.35 -8.13
CA LYS A 87 12.46 -9.04 -8.24
C LYS A 87 12.47 -8.27 -6.90
N PHE A 88 12.68 -8.99 -5.80
CA PHE A 88 12.63 -8.45 -4.42
C PHE A 88 11.28 -7.78 -4.07
N GLY A 89 10.19 -8.23 -4.67
CA GLY A 89 8.86 -7.68 -4.47
C GLY A 89 8.61 -6.38 -5.24
N GLN A 90 9.42 -6.09 -6.25
CA GLN A 90 9.30 -4.91 -7.12
C GLN A 90 8.59 -5.31 -8.43
N PRO A 91 7.27 -5.07 -8.57
CA PRO A 91 6.54 -5.51 -9.74
C PRO A 91 7.01 -4.82 -11.02
N GLU A 92 6.98 -5.57 -12.09
CA GLU A 92 7.18 -5.12 -13.47
C GLU A 92 5.85 -4.66 -14.09
N PRO A 93 5.85 -4.05 -15.29
CA PRO A 93 4.61 -3.57 -15.93
C PRO A 93 3.54 -4.66 -16.08
N GLU A 94 3.97 -5.90 -16.29
CA GLU A 94 3.10 -7.08 -16.44
C GLU A 94 2.31 -7.33 -15.15
N GLY A 95 2.91 -7.10 -13.98
CA GLY A 95 2.24 -7.23 -12.69
C GLY A 95 1.11 -6.21 -12.53
N TYR A 96 1.35 -4.94 -12.85
CA TYR A 96 0.33 -3.90 -12.81
C TYR A 96 -0.78 -4.11 -13.83
N ARG A 97 -0.46 -4.54 -15.05
CA ARG A 97 -1.46 -4.88 -16.08
C ARG A 97 -2.29 -6.11 -15.68
N LYS A 98 -1.65 -7.12 -15.04
CA LYS A 98 -2.34 -8.29 -14.47
C LYS A 98 -3.31 -7.86 -13.37
N ALA A 99 -2.87 -6.97 -12.46
CA ALA A 99 -3.71 -6.41 -11.41
C ALA A 99 -4.92 -5.64 -11.99
N LEU A 100 -4.70 -4.81 -12.99
CA LEU A 100 -5.80 -4.11 -13.68
C LEU A 100 -6.79 -5.08 -14.31
N ARG A 101 -6.30 -6.12 -14.99
CA ARG A 101 -7.16 -7.15 -15.58
C ARG A 101 -8.01 -7.83 -14.51
N ALA A 102 -7.43 -8.13 -13.35
CA ALA A 102 -8.13 -8.69 -12.20
C ALA A 102 -9.23 -7.74 -11.69
N MET A 103 -8.92 -6.45 -11.52
CA MET A 103 -9.88 -5.42 -11.12
C MET A 103 -11.04 -5.30 -12.10
N LYS A 104 -10.78 -5.35 -13.41
CA LYS A 104 -11.83 -5.30 -14.44
C LYS A 104 -12.71 -6.56 -14.46
N ILE A 105 -12.16 -7.72 -14.14
CA ILE A 105 -12.96 -8.94 -13.92
C ILE A 105 -13.87 -8.76 -12.70
N ALA A 106 -13.33 -8.25 -11.59
CA ALA A 106 -14.11 -7.98 -10.39
C ALA A 106 -15.26 -7.00 -10.67
N GLU A 107 -14.97 -5.90 -11.36
CA GLU A 107 -15.98 -4.90 -11.77
C GLU A 107 -17.11 -5.53 -12.61
N LYS A 108 -16.75 -6.35 -13.60
CA LYS A 108 -17.72 -7.04 -14.47
C LYS A 108 -18.71 -7.91 -13.70
N PHE A 109 -18.26 -8.56 -12.62
CA PHE A 109 -19.07 -9.47 -11.81
C PHE A 109 -19.60 -8.85 -10.50
N GLY A 110 -19.30 -7.58 -10.24
CA GLY A 110 -19.76 -6.89 -9.03
C GLY A 110 -19.05 -7.38 -7.76
N HIS A 111 -17.81 -7.86 -7.85
CA HIS A 111 -17.07 -8.38 -6.71
C HIS A 111 -16.17 -7.31 -6.08
N PRO A 112 -16.13 -7.19 -4.75
CA PRO A 112 -15.18 -6.31 -4.07
C PRO A 112 -13.73 -6.67 -4.41
N VAL A 113 -12.84 -5.66 -4.36
CA VAL A 113 -11.40 -5.82 -4.57
C VAL A 113 -10.66 -5.51 -3.27
N PHE A 114 -9.80 -6.44 -2.86
CA PHE A 114 -8.86 -6.25 -1.76
C PHE A 114 -7.45 -6.22 -2.30
N THR A 115 -6.66 -5.22 -1.90
CA THR A 115 -5.24 -5.15 -2.25
C THR A 115 -4.37 -5.16 -0.99
N PHE A 116 -3.32 -5.97 -0.98
CA PHE A 116 -2.34 -6.06 0.10
C PHE A 116 -0.97 -5.60 -0.41
N LEU A 117 -0.39 -4.61 0.26
CA LEU A 117 0.77 -3.88 -0.21
C LEU A 117 1.97 -4.09 0.72
N ASP A 118 3.02 -4.66 0.17
CA ASP A 118 4.33 -4.75 0.81
C ASP A 118 5.44 -4.75 -0.24
N LEU A 119 5.80 -3.56 -0.72
CA LEU A 119 6.81 -3.35 -1.76
C LEU A 119 7.60 -2.07 -1.52
N ALA A 120 8.88 -2.10 -1.80
CA ALA A 120 9.75 -0.91 -1.73
C ALA A 120 9.49 0.08 -2.88
N GLY A 121 8.84 -0.36 -3.95
CA GLY A 121 8.51 0.41 -5.15
C GLY A 121 8.35 -0.50 -6.37
N ALA A 122 7.98 0.08 -7.51
CA ALA A 122 7.97 -0.62 -8.78
C ALA A 122 9.40 -0.90 -9.28
N ASN A 123 9.57 -1.90 -10.14
CA ASN A 123 10.88 -2.22 -10.70
C ASN A 123 11.41 -1.04 -11.53
N PRO A 124 12.62 -0.49 -11.19
CA PRO A 124 13.21 0.65 -11.89
C PRO A 124 14.11 0.25 -13.05
N GLY A 125 14.16 -1.03 -13.40
CA GLY A 125 15.05 -1.55 -14.44
C GLY A 125 14.70 -1.06 -15.84
N VAL A 126 15.70 -0.97 -16.73
CA VAL A 126 15.52 -0.54 -18.11
C VAL A 126 14.47 -1.36 -18.84
N GLY A 127 14.46 -2.69 -18.66
CA GLY A 127 13.45 -3.54 -19.28
C GLY A 127 12.03 -3.27 -18.81
N ALA A 128 11.83 -2.82 -17.56
CA ALA A 128 10.52 -2.38 -17.08
C ALA A 128 10.09 -1.06 -17.75
N GLU A 129 11.02 -0.10 -17.86
CA GLU A 129 10.76 1.17 -18.57
C GLU A 129 10.41 0.95 -20.05
N GLU A 130 11.18 0.12 -20.76
CA GLU A 130 10.92 -0.23 -22.17
C GLU A 130 9.54 -0.86 -22.40
N ARG A 131 9.02 -1.59 -21.40
CA ARG A 131 7.69 -2.22 -21.44
C ARG A 131 6.58 -1.37 -20.86
N GLY A 132 6.86 -0.09 -20.52
CA GLY A 132 5.86 0.90 -20.11
C GLY A 132 5.50 0.86 -18.64
N GLN A 133 6.49 0.83 -17.73
CA GLN A 133 6.27 0.85 -16.27
C GLN A 133 5.41 2.04 -15.82
N GLY A 134 5.78 3.24 -16.28
CA GLY A 134 5.03 4.46 -15.95
C GLY A 134 3.60 4.45 -16.46
N GLU A 135 3.37 3.94 -17.69
CA GLU A 135 2.02 3.81 -18.26
C GLU A 135 1.18 2.80 -17.47
N ALA A 136 1.74 1.64 -17.13
CA ALA A 136 1.01 0.61 -16.39
C ALA A 136 0.57 1.10 -15.01
N ILE A 137 1.43 1.84 -14.32
CA ILE A 137 1.11 2.49 -13.03
C ILE A 137 0.03 3.55 -13.22
N ALA A 138 0.22 4.50 -14.16
CA ALA A 138 -0.72 5.58 -14.40
C ALA A 138 -2.11 5.06 -14.82
N ARG A 139 -2.15 3.99 -15.62
CA ARG A 139 -3.39 3.33 -16.02
C ARG A 139 -4.13 2.76 -14.80
N ASN A 140 -3.43 2.11 -13.88
CA ASN A 140 -4.04 1.59 -12.67
C ASN A 140 -4.63 2.71 -11.80
N LEU A 141 -3.93 3.84 -11.62
CA LEU A 141 -4.46 4.99 -10.90
C LEU A 141 -5.80 5.47 -11.49
N LEU A 142 -5.81 5.67 -12.81
CA LEU A 142 -6.99 6.12 -13.53
C LEU A 142 -8.15 5.12 -13.41
N GLU A 143 -7.88 3.84 -13.62
CA GLU A 143 -8.93 2.82 -13.63
C GLU A 143 -9.46 2.51 -12.23
N MET A 144 -8.59 2.50 -11.20
CA MET A 144 -9.04 2.34 -9.81
C MET A 144 -9.93 3.51 -9.36
N SER A 145 -9.63 4.75 -9.78
CA SER A 145 -10.46 5.89 -9.44
C SER A 145 -11.91 5.78 -9.96
N ARG A 146 -12.12 4.99 -11.01
CA ARG A 146 -13.43 4.78 -11.69
C ARG A 146 -14.06 3.42 -11.42
N LEU A 147 -13.37 2.53 -10.69
CA LEU A 147 -13.79 1.14 -10.50
C LEU A 147 -15.12 1.08 -9.74
N ARG A 148 -16.14 0.50 -10.37
CA ARG A 148 -17.53 0.48 -9.89
C ARG A 148 -17.84 -0.70 -8.95
N VAL A 149 -16.89 -1.02 -8.08
CA VAL A 149 -17.03 -2.02 -7.01
C VAL A 149 -16.34 -1.51 -5.75
N PRO A 150 -16.72 -2.00 -4.57
CA PRO A 150 -16.01 -1.74 -3.31
C PRO A 150 -14.52 -2.09 -3.42
N THR A 151 -13.66 -1.20 -2.93
CA THR A 151 -12.21 -1.38 -2.95
C THR A 151 -11.59 -1.07 -1.60
N ILE A 152 -10.77 -1.99 -1.07
CA ILE A 152 -10.02 -1.80 0.17
C ILE A 152 -8.56 -2.14 -0.08
N ALA A 153 -7.68 -1.18 0.19
CA ALA A 153 -6.23 -1.36 0.14
C ALA A 153 -5.67 -1.45 1.57
N THR A 154 -4.75 -2.38 1.80
CA THR A 154 -4.10 -2.55 3.10
C THR A 154 -2.60 -2.53 2.94
N VAL A 155 -1.93 -1.54 3.51
CA VAL A 155 -0.46 -1.47 3.56
C VAL A 155 0.01 -2.33 4.74
N THR A 156 0.62 -3.48 4.44
CA THR A 156 1.02 -4.47 5.44
C THR A 156 2.48 -4.38 5.85
N GLY A 157 3.31 -3.74 5.04
CA GLY A 157 4.74 -3.53 5.29
C GLY A 157 5.21 -2.23 4.66
N GLU A 158 5.94 -2.29 3.56
CA GLU A 158 6.37 -1.11 2.83
C GLU A 158 5.34 -0.75 1.74
N GLY A 159 4.87 0.48 1.73
CA GLY A 159 4.07 1.06 0.65
C GLY A 159 4.92 2.06 -0.15
N GLY A 160 5.71 1.57 -1.11
CA GLY A 160 6.70 2.38 -1.81
C GLY A 160 6.19 3.05 -3.08
N SER A 161 6.24 4.38 -3.12
CA SER A 161 6.13 5.22 -4.31
C SER A 161 4.89 4.95 -5.18
N GLY A 162 4.97 5.28 -6.46
CA GLY A 162 3.94 5.00 -7.46
C GLY A 162 3.56 3.53 -7.58
N GLY A 163 4.51 2.63 -7.25
CA GLY A 163 4.25 1.19 -7.24
C GLY A 163 3.17 0.77 -6.24
N ALA A 164 3.20 1.31 -5.03
CA ALA A 164 2.15 1.09 -4.04
C ALA A 164 0.88 1.87 -4.40
N LEU A 165 1.02 3.12 -4.84
CA LEU A 165 -0.12 3.98 -5.18
C LEU A 165 -0.98 3.38 -6.31
N ALA A 166 -0.35 2.68 -7.28
CA ALA A 166 -1.04 1.98 -8.36
C ALA A 166 -2.05 0.90 -7.91
N LEU A 167 -2.03 0.53 -6.63
CA LEU A 167 -2.92 -0.44 -6.01
C LEU A 167 -3.67 0.12 -4.79
N ALA A 168 -3.51 1.42 -4.49
CA ALA A 168 -4.03 2.06 -3.28
C ALA A 168 -5.06 3.17 -3.53
N VAL A 169 -5.49 3.41 -4.78
CA VAL A 169 -6.59 4.34 -5.08
C VAL A 169 -7.92 3.65 -4.77
N ALA A 170 -8.19 3.43 -3.49
CA ALA A 170 -9.29 2.62 -2.99
C ALA A 170 -10.29 3.45 -2.17
N ASP A 171 -11.50 2.91 -1.93
CA ASP A 171 -12.51 3.53 -1.06
C ASP A 171 -12.02 3.62 0.38
N ARG A 172 -11.29 2.60 0.82
CA ARG A 172 -10.60 2.59 2.11
C ARG A 172 -9.14 2.20 1.91
N VAL A 173 -8.25 2.97 2.49
CA VAL A 173 -6.82 2.68 2.60
C VAL A 173 -6.51 2.43 4.07
N LEU A 174 -6.21 1.19 4.41
CA LEU A 174 -5.87 0.75 5.75
C LEU A 174 -4.35 0.58 5.83
N MET A 175 -3.78 0.75 7.00
CA MET A 175 -2.34 0.61 7.16
C MET A 175 -2.03 -0.01 8.52
N LEU A 176 -1.21 -1.05 8.54
CA LEU A 176 -0.71 -1.62 9.79
C LEU A 176 0.16 -0.60 10.52
N GLU A 177 0.09 -0.60 11.84
CA GLU A 177 0.71 0.40 12.71
C GLU A 177 2.20 0.61 12.46
N ASN A 178 2.95 -0.47 12.22
CA ASN A 178 4.38 -0.42 11.93
C ASN A 178 4.71 -0.51 10.44
N ALA A 179 3.72 -0.39 9.56
CA ALA A 179 3.96 -0.22 8.14
C ALA A 179 4.45 1.20 7.82
N ILE A 180 5.00 1.39 6.62
CA ILE A 180 5.42 2.70 6.11
C ILE A 180 4.80 2.96 4.73
N TYR A 181 4.39 4.21 4.47
CA TYR A 181 3.83 4.60 3.18
C TYR A 181 4.51 5.88 2.69
N THR A 182 5.35 5.75 1.68
CA THR A 182 6.32 6.81 1.30
C THR A 182 6.56 6.90 -0.20
N VAL A 183 6.87 8.11 -0.66
CA VAL A 183 7.26 8.38 -2.05
C VAL A 183 8.67 7.88 -2.37
N ILE A 184 9.56 7.80 -1.38
CA ILE A 184 10.97 7.42 -1.53
C ILE A 184 11.46 6.73 -0.26
N SER A 185 12.42 5.81 -0.37
CA SER A 185 13.04 5.22 0.82
C SER A 185 13.82 6.27 1.64
N PRO A 186 13.92 6.11 2.97
CA PRO A 186 14.73 7.02 3.80
C PRO A 186 16.18 7.13 3.33
N GLU A 187 16.76 6.03 2.88
CA GLU A 187 18.12 5.98 2.34
C GLU A 187 18.23 6.80 1.05
N GLY A 188 17.25 6.66 0.15
CA GLY A 188 17.21 7.43 -1.10
C GLY A 188 17.00 8.93 -0.83
N CYS A 189 16.10 9.27 0.07
CA CYS A 189 15.87 10.65 0.51
C CYS A 189 17.15 11.26 1.10
N ALA A 190 17.83 10.54 2.00
CA ALA A 190 19.06 11.00 2.62
C ALA A 190 20.16 11.24 1.57
N SER A 191 20.30 10.34 0.61
CA SER A 191 21.26 10.46 -0.48
C SER A 191 21.01 11.70 -1.35
N ILE A 192 19.74 12.00 -1.65
CA ILE A 192 19.38 13.18 -2.46
C ILE A 192 19.55 14.47 -1.67
N MET A 193 19.03 14.53 -0.44
CA MET A 193 18.98 15.77 0.35
C MET A 193 20.34 16.15 0.94
N TRP A 194 21.10 15.17 1.39
CA TRP A 194 22.37 15.40 2.11
C TRP A 194 23.58 14.77 1.44
N LYS A 195 23.41 14.06 0.33
CA LYS A 195 24.45 13.25 -0.33
C LYS A 195 25.13 12.25 0.61
N ASP A 196 24.39 11.79 1.61
CA ASP A 196 24.87 10.92 2.68
C ASP A 196 23.75 9.98 3.14
N ALA A 197 23.79 8.73 2.69
CA ALA A 197 22.79 7.70 3.03
C ALA A 197 22.78 7.34 4.54
N SER A 198 23.84 7.66 5.28
CA SER A 198 23.88 7.40 6.74
C SER A 198 22.85 8.24 7.50
N LYS A 199 22.39 9.37 6.94
CA LYS A 199 21.34 10.24 7.50
C LYS A 199 19.92 9.72 7.31
N LYS A 200 19.76 8.43 7.00
CA LYS A 200 18.47 7.78 6.77
C LYS A 200 17.47 7.94 7.91
N GLN A 201 17.92 7.95 9.17
CA GLN A 201 17.03 8.16 10.32
C GLN A 201 16.47 9.58 10.35
N GLN A 202 17.28 10.58 10.03
CA GLN A 202 16.84 11.97 9.89
C GLN A 202 15.85 12.11 8.72
N ALA A 203 16.12 11.47 7.59
CA ALA A 203 15.19 11.43 6.47
C ALA A 203 13.87 10.74 6.85
N ALA A 204 13.94 9.64 7.62
CA ALA A 204 12.78 8.93 8.13
C ALA A 204 11.82 9.84 8.93
N ALA A 205 12.37 10.63 9.84
CA ALA A 205 11.57 11.58 10.63
C ALA A 205 10.97 12.69 9.76
N ALA A 206 11.74 13.22 8.80
CA ALA A 206 11.30 14.34 7.95
C ALA A 206 10.21 13.94 6.94
N LEU A 207 10.22 12.71 6.46
CA LEU A 207 9.27 12.21 5.45
C LEU A 207 7.83 12.04 5.98
N ARG A 208 7.61 11.95 7.29
CA ARG A 208 6.29 11.76 7.91
C ARG A 208 5.48 10.62 7.30
N TYR A 209 6.10 9.48 7.06
CA TYR A 209 5.56 8.35 6.31
C TYR A 209 5.04 7.18 7.16
N THR A 210 5.03 7.34 8.49
CA THR A 210 4.46 6.36 9.41
C THR A 210 2.94 6.33 9.31
N ALA A 211 2.32 5.24 9.76
CA ALA A 211 0.87 5.05 9.69
C ALA A 211 0.09 6.21 10.33
N PHE A 212 0.50 6.66 11.49
CA PHE A 212 -0.15 7.78 12.17
C PHE A 212 0.00 9.10 11.40
N SER A 213 1.21 9.40 10.91
CA SER A 213 1.42 10.59 10.09
C SER A 213 0.61 10.53 8.78
N ALA A 214 0.53 9.38 8.14
CA ALA A 214 -0.26 9.19 6.91
C ALA A 214 -1.76 9.38 7.18
N LYS A 215 -2.26 8.95 8.35
CA LYS A 215 -3.64 9.18 8.79
C LYS A 215 -3.90 10.66 9.04
N ASP A 216 -3.02 11.34 9.77
CA ASP A 216 -3.13 12.78 10.04
C ASP A 216 -3.14 13.63 8.76
N LEU A 217 -2.40 13.19 7.74
CA LEU A 217 -2.34 13.84 6.41
C LEU A 217 -3.53 13.46 5.51
N GLY A 218 -4.42 12.56 5.94
CA GLY A 218 -5.56 12.11 5.15
C GLY A 218 -5.22 11.13 4.02
N CYS A 219 -3.99 10.58 4.01
CA CYS A 219 -3.58 9.58 3.03
C CYS A 219 -4.08 8.17 3.34
N VAL A 220 -4.41 7.90 4.61
CA VAL A 220 -4.86 6.61 5.14
C VAL A 220 -6.12 6.81 5.96
N ASP A 221 -7.11 5.93 5.77
CA ASP A 221 -8.43 6.02 6.43
C ASP A 221 -8.39 5.43 7.85
N ASP A 222 -7.65 4.33 8.07
CA ASP A 222 -7.51 3.72 9.39
C ASP A 222 -6.13 3.12 9.63
N VAL A 223 -5.66 3.21 10.88
CA VAL A 223 -4.43 2.58 11.35
C VAL A 223 -4.82 1.34 12.14
N LEU A 224 -4.27 0.20 11.75
CA LEU A 224 -4.54 -1.09 12.36
C LEU A 224 -3.48 -1.37 13.42
N THR A 225 -3.88 -1.32 14.69
CA THR A 225 -2.98 -1.53 15.83
C THR A 225 -2.43 -2.96 15.82
N GLU A 226 -1.12 -3.09 15.79
CA GLU A 226 -0.45 -4.38 15.77
C GLU A 226 -0.34 -4.99 17.19
N PRO A 227 -0.18 -6.31 17.31
CA PRO A 227 0.22 -6.94 18.56
C PRO A 227 1.49 -6.30 19.12
N GLU A 228 1.64 -6.33 20.44
CA GLU A 228 2.82 -5.76 21.12
C GLU A 228 4.12 -6.32 20.52
N GLY A 229 5.04 -5.44 20.16
CA GLY A 229 6.30 -5.76 19.51
C GLY A 229 6.21 -5.97 17.98
N GLY A 230 5.02 -6.08 17.40
CA GLY A 230 4.80 -6.18 15.95
C GLY A 230 4.20 -7.51 15.49
N THR A 231 3.71 -7.52 14.25
CA THR A 231 2.97 -8.67 13.66
C THR A 231 3.78 -9.96 13.56
N HIS A 232 5.11 -9.88 13.56
CA HIS A 232 5.99 -11.05 13.48
C HIS A 232 6.03 -11.87 14.78
N LEU A 233 5.69 -11.24 15.92
CA LEU A 233 5.64 -11.93 17.23
C LEU A 233 4.32 -12.65 17.44
N ASP A 234 3.22 -12.15 16.92
CA ASP A 234 1.91 -12.80 16.95
C ASP A 234 1.17 -12.64 15.62
N PRO A 235 1.54 -13.44 14.60
CA PRO A 235 0.88 -13.39 13.29
C PRO A 235 -0.62 -13.72 13.36
N ALA A 236 -1.03 -14.61 14.27
CA ALA A 236 -2.43 -15.03 14.38
C ALA A 236 -3.31 -13.87 14.89
N ALA A 237 -2.88 -13.15 15.92
CA ALA A 237 -3.59 -11.96 16.39
C ALA A 237 -3.60 -10.85 15.33
N ALA A 238 -2.51 -10.68 14.56
CA ALA A 238 -2.46 -9.74 13.45
C ALA A 238 -3.48 -10.07 12.36
N MET A 239 -3.61 -11.36 11.98
CA MET A 239 -4.60 -11.80 10.99
C MET A 239 -6.03 -11.58 11.50
N ALA A 240 -6.32 -11.92 12.74
CA ALA A 240 -7.64 -11.72 13.34
C ALA A 240 -8.04 -10.23 13.36
N MET A 241 -7.11 -9.35 13.72
CA MET A 241 -7.31 -7.90 13.71
C MET A 241 -7.58 -7.37 12.29
N VAL A 242 -6.81 -7.82 11.30
CA VAL A 242 -7.03 -7.42 9.89
C VAL A 242 -8.39 -7.92 9.39
N ASP A 243 -8.77 -9.18 9.69
CA ASP A 243 -10.09 -9.72 9.34
C ASP A 243 -11.23 -8.85 9.89
N GLU A 244 -11.19 -8.52 11.18
CA GLU A 244 -12.19 -7.66 11.81
C GLU A 244 -12.31 -6.31 11.11
N LYS A 245 -11.18 -5.67 10.83
CA LYS A 245 -11.15 -4.36 10.18
C LYS A 245 -11.63 -4.41 8.72
N LEU A 246 -11.25 -5.43 7.97
CA LEU A 246 -11.76 -5.61 6.61
C LEU A 246 -13.27 -5.80 6.58
N ARG A 247 -13.83 -6.62 7.49
CA ARG A 247 -15.29 -6.79 7.63
C ARG A 247 -15.98 -5.48 7.98
N TYR A 248 -15.45 -4.75 8.94
CA TYR A 248 -16.01 -3.47 9.37
C TYR A 248 -16.07 -2.46 8.23
N HIS A 249 -14.96 -2.25 7.52
CA HIS A 249 -14.89 -1.30 6.43
C HIS A 249 -15.69 -1.75 5.21
N LEU A 250 -15.67 -3.04 4.87
CA LEU A 250 -16.48 -3.57 3.77
C LEU A 250 -17.98 -3.35 4.01
N ALA A 251 -18.47 -3.61 5.22
CA ALA A 251 -19.87 -3.40 5.56
C ALA A 251 -20.29 -1.93 5.41
N GLN A 252 -19.43 -0.97 5.77
CA GLN A 252 -19.70 0.46 5.57
C GLN A 252 -19.75 0.85 4.10
N ILE A 253 -18.83 0.32 3.28
CA ILE A 253 -18.78 0.59 1.84
C ILE A 253 -20.03 0.00 1.15
N ASP A 254 -20.40 -1.22 1.51
CA ASP A 254 -21.57 -1.91 0.94
C ASP A 254 -22.88 -1.20 1.20
N ALA A 255 -23.00 -0.44 2.30
CA ALA A 255 -24.16 0.37 2.61
C ALA A 255 -24.27 1.64 1.74
N THR A 256 -23.24 1.97 0.96
CA THR A 256 -23.17 3.18 0.14
C THR A 256 -23.51 2.86 -1.32
N PRO A 257 -24.48 3.56 -1.95
CA PRO A 257 -24.73 3.40 -3.38
C PRO A 257 -23.47 3.67 -4.22
N ILE A 258 -23.29 2.90 -5.29
CA ILE A 258 -22.02 2.91 -6.05
C ILE A 258 -21.62 4.28 -6.60
N ASP A 259 -22.58 5.08 -7.08
CA ASP A 259 -22.28 6.41 -7.62
C ASP A 259 -21.84 7.38 -6.50
N GLN A 260 -22.42 7.26 -5.31
CA GLN A 260 -22.00 8.01 -4.14
C GLN A 260 -20.63 7.53 -3.64
N LEU A 261 -20.34 6.23 -3.72
CA LEU A 261 -19.04 5.67 -3.36
C LEU A 261 -17.93 6.23 -4.25
N LEU A 262 -18.17 6.31 -5.56
CA LEU A 262 -17.22 6.91 -6.51
C LEU A 262 -16.97 8.39 -6.22
N GLU A 263 -18.01 9.15 -5.90
CA GLU A 263 -17.89 10.57 -5.53
C GLU A 263 -17.12 10.74 -4.22
N GLN A 264 -17.35 9.89 -3.23
CA GLN A 264 -16.59 9.87 -1.98
C GLN A 264 -15.13 9.55 -2.22
N ARG A 265 -14.82 8.54 -3.07
CA ARG A 265 -13.46 8.19 -3.47
C ARG A 265 -12.77 9.38 -4.14
N TYR A 266 -13.41 9.99 -5.13
CA TYR A 266 -12.88 11.18 -5.81
C TYR A 266 -12.59 12.30 -4.82
N THR A 267 -13.57 12.66 -3.99
CA THR A 267 -13.47 13.75 -3.00
C THR A 267 -12.35 13.49 -2.00
N LYS A 268 -12.20 12.24 -1.52
CA LYS A 268 -11.10 11.85 -0.63
C LYS A 268 -9.74 12.18 -1.24
N PHE A 269 -9.44 11.67 -2.42
CA PHE A 269 -8.14 11.89 -3.07
C PHE A 269 -7.95 13.35 -3.51
N ARG A 270 -9.02 14.03 -3.91
CA ARG A 270 -8.97 15.45 -4.29
C ARG A 270 -8.63 16.36 -3.12
N ASN A 271 -9.01 15.97 -1.90
CA ASN A 271 -8.82 16.75 -0.68
C ASN A 271 -7.55 16.37 0.11
N ILE A 272 -6.73 15.44 -0.38
CA ILE A 272 -5.42 15.16 0.21
C ILE A 272 -4.53 16.38 -0.08
N ALA A 273 -4.51 17.35 0.77
CA ALA A 273 -3.53 18.41 0.97
C ALA A 273 -4.11 19.49 1.88
N GLN A 274 -3.31 20.03 2.77
CA GLN A 274 -3.67 21.21 3.54
C GLN A 274 -2.99 22.42 2.92
N PHE A 275 -3.77 23.39 2.45
CA PHE A 275 -3.26 24.63 1.92
C PHE A 275 -3.37 25.72 2.99
N TYR A 276 -2.26 26.39 3.26
CA TYR A 276 -2.24 27.57 4.11
C TYR A 276 -2.12 28.79 3.21
N THR A 277 -3.14 29.67 3.21
CA THR A 277 -3.05 30.99 2.61
C THR A 277 -2.53 31.97 3.65
N THR A 278 -1.31 32.46 3.49
CA THR A 278 -0.84 33.65 4.22
C THR A 278 -1.41 34.87 3.53
N THR A 279 -2.29 35.61 4.21
CA THR A 279 -2.65 36.95 3.78
C THR A 279 -1.42 37.82 4.02
N VAL A 280 -0.75 38.22 2.94
CA VAL A 280 0.28 39.26 3.03
C VAL A 280 -0.49 40.57 3.31
N GLN A 281 -0.41 41.07 4.54
CA GLN A 281 -0.81 42.45 4.81
C GLN A 281 0.20 43.33 4.09
N THR A 282 -0.22 43.97 3.01
CA THR A 282 0.51 45.06 2.39
C THR A 282 0.22 46.30 3.24
N ASP A 283 1.23 46.76 3.98
CA ASP A 283 1.26 48.07 4.62
C ASP A 283 1.25 49.18 3.58
#